data_6982f4daca92bde94f477b7eb64365d8
#
_entry.id   6982f4daca92bde94f477b7eb64365d8
#
_cell.length_a   1.000
_cell.length_b   1.000
_cell.length_c   1.000
_cell.angle_alpha   90.00
_cell.angle_beta   90.00
_cell.angle_gamma   90.00
#
_symmetry.space_group_name_H-M   'P 1'
#
loop_
_entity.id
_entity.type
_entity.pdbx_description
1 polymer ?
#
loop_
_entity_poly.entity_id
_entity_poly.type
_entity_poly.pdbx_seq_one_letter_code
_entity_poly.pdbx_strand_id
1 'polypeptide(L)'
;MGKHKVGAVFLAGVLAMGTVMTGCSGKDETEGKTVIEMVQYKPEAVDIFEQFQDEFNATHDDIYLKIDSPNDAMTILKTRFIREDNPDIIGIGGDINYSNFLDADMLMDISDFEGLNDIKEKYLEMNKDLEYVPKDGVYAVPYMANAAGILFNRDMFEEHGWEVPTTWTEFTNLCDQIQSEGIQPLYFGFKDTWTTLAPWNAIAVSLCDSDLTYQVNSGKTTFAENYREVAEKEKALLTYGQKDPVSQGYNDACTAFARGASAMFTIGSYAISQIKSVNPDMNIGSFVFPANEDADKNVLNSGNDLMFCVMKDCKNKEAAYEVLSYMLEDENVKKYLNAQSAVPCKKGDFEITPELEEMRDYIENGIVA
;
A
#
# COMPACT_ATOMS: atom_id res chain seq x y z
N MET A 1 35.15 72.60 -7.81
CA MET A 1 35.16 73.27 -9.11
C MET A 1 34.87 72.18 -10.12
N GLY A 2 33.89 72.22 -10.96
CA GLY A 2 32.90 73.16 -11.43
C GLY A 2 31.69 72.44 -11.94
N LYS A 3 30.61 73.07 -11.79
CA LYS A 3 29.24 72.77 -12.27
C LYS A 3 29.22 72.74 -13.79
N HIS A 4 28.33 71.89 -14.39
CA HIS A 4 27.39 72.45 -15.39
C HIS A 4 26.16 71.51 -15.54
N LYS A 5 25.02 72.19 -15.53
CA LYS A 5 23.63 71.78 -15.74
C LYS A 5 23.33 71.80 -17.25
N VAL A 6 22.10 71.33 -17.52
CA VAL A 6 21.23 71.60 -18.71
C VAL A 6 21.17 70.35 -19.63
N GLY A 7 20.05 69.83 -20.04
CA GLY A 7 18.66 70.25 -20.02
C GLY A 7 17.76 69.18 -20.58
N ALA A 8 16.52 69.21 -20.20
CA ALA A 8 15.44 68.33 -20.65
C ALA A 8 14.97 68.66 -22.07
N VAL A 9 14.63 67.61 -22.85
CA VAL A 9 13.66 67.74 -23.93
C VAL A 9 12.74 66.57 -23.95
N PHE A 10 11.47 66.82 -23.74
CA PHE A 10 10.31 65.97 -23.97
C PHE A 10 10.17 65.65 -25.46
N LEU A 11 9.94 64.37 -25.79
CA LEU A 11 9.15 64.01 -26.97
C LEU A 11 8.28 62.81 -26.67
N ALA A 12 7.00 63.08 -26.61
CA ALA A 12 5.94 62.09 -26.53
C ALA A 12 5.75 61.45 -27.91
N GLY A 13 5.86 60.13 -27.97
CA GLY A 13 5.51 59.34 -29.12
C GLY A 13 4.62 58.17 -28.65
N VAL A 14 3.32 58.36 -28.76
CA VAL A 14 2.31 57.30 -28.58
C VAL A 14 2.41 56.36 -29.78
N LEU A 15 2.88 55.15 -29.57
CA LEU A 15 2.63 54.03 -30.51
C LEU A 15 1.85 52.97 -29.74
N ALA A 16 0.53 52.98 -29.94
CA ALA A 16 -0.34 51.87 -29.53
C ALA A 16 -0.03 50.68 -30.45
N MET A 17 0.81 49.75 -29.97
CA MET A 17 0.85 48.38 -30.50
C MET A 17 -0.05 47.53 -29.62
N GLY A 18 -1.26 47.25 -30.11
CA GLY A 18 -2.12 46.23 -29.58
C GLY A 18 -1.47 44.86 -29.68
N THR A 19 -0.82 44.40 -28.59
CA THR A 19 -0.55 43.01 -28.42
C THR A 19 -1.86 42.30 -28.11
N VAL A 20 -2.43 41.67 -29.13
CA VAL A 20 -3.43 40.61 -28.95
C VAL A 20 -2.73 39.52 -28.20
N MET A 21 -2.81 39.53 -26.88
CA MET A 21 -2.59 38.33 -26.08
C MET A 21 -3.77 37.42 -26.41
N THR A 22 -3.56 36.50 -27.34
CA THR A 22 -4.32 35.25 -27.37
C THR A 22 -3.96 34.49 -26.10
N GLY A 23 -4.63 34.82 -25.01
CA GLY A 23 -4.69 33.93 -23.87
C GLY A 23 -5.38 32.66 -24.37
N CYS A 24 -4.67 31.57 -24.41
CA CYS A 24 -5.27 30.26 -24.31
C CYS A 24 -6.00 30.26 -22.95
N SER A 25 -7.28 30.63 -22.93
CA SER A 25 -8.17 30.23 -21.85
C SER A 25 -8.41 28.74 -22.06
N GLY A 26 -7.55 27.90 -21.50
CA GLY A 26 -7.96 26.55 -21.17
C GLY A 26 -9.24 26.74 -20.36
N LYS A 27 -10.33 26.12 -20.78
CA LYS A 27 -11.51 26.01 -19.93
C LYS A 27 -11.03 25.41 -18.62
N ASP A 28 -11.41 26.02 -17.52
CA ASP A 28 -11.21 25.41 -16.20
C ASP A 28 -12.07 24.13 -16.21
N GLU A 29 -11.42 22.97 -16.20
CA GLU A 29 -12.06 21.66 -16.30
C GLU A 29 -13.00 21.39 -15.12
N THR A 30 -12.86 22.17 -14.04
CA THR A 30 -13.67 22.10 -12.83
C THR A 30 -14.87 23.05 -12.88
N GLU A 31 -14.97 23.95 -13.88
CA GLU A 31 -16.04 24.97 -13.93
C GLU A 31 -17.41 24.30 -14.04
N GLY A 32 -18.24 24.52 -13.01
CA GLY A 32 -19.61 24.00 -12.92
C GLY A 32 -19.72 22.55 -12.41
N LYS A 33 -18.62 21.90 -12.08
CA LYS A 33 -18.62 20.55 -11.54
C LYS A 33 -18.45 20.54 -10.01
N THR A 34 -18.94 19.48 -9.38
CA THR A 34 -18.58 19.14 -8.00
C THR A 34 -17.18 18.54 -7.99
N VAL A 35 -16.24 19.18 -7.30
CA VAL A 35 -14.87 18.64 -7.17
C VAL A 35 -14.84 17.70 -5.98
N ILE A 36 -14.33 16.48 -6.17
CA ILE A 36 -13.98 15.52 -5.14
C ILE A 36 -12.46 15.37 -5.14
N GLU A 37 -11.82 15.71 -4.03
CA GLU A 37 -10.40 15.53 -3.84
C GLU A 37 -10.11 14.25 -3.06
N MET A 38 -9.26 13.40 -3.62
CA MET A 38 -8.75 12.19 -2.98
C MET A 38 -7.24 12.33 -2.76
N VAL A 39 -6.77 12.01 -1.55
CA VAL A 39 -5.33 11.83 -1.28
C VAL A 39 -5.09 10.38 -0.90
N GLN A 40 -4.24 9.68 -1.65
CA GLN A 40 -3.90 8.30 -1.38
C GLN A 40 -2.41 8.15 -1.03
N TYR A 41 -2.06 7.10 -0.26
CA TYR A 41 -0.77 6.98 0.42
C TYR A 41 0.28 6.12 -0.32
N LYS A 42 -0.08 5.46 -1.43
CA LYS A 42 0.80 4.53 -2.17
C LYS A 42 1.45 5.22 -3.37
N PRO A 43 2.71 5.71 -3.25
CA PRO A 43 3.38 6.37 -4.36
C PRO A 43 3.68 5.41 -5.52
N GLU A 44 3.78 4.10 -5.25
CA GLU A 44 3.96 3.07 -6.27
C GLU A 44 2.72 2.86 -7.14
N ALA A 45 1.55 3.35 -6.71
CA ALA A 45 0.29 3.25 -7.43
C ALA A 45 -0.09 4.54 -8.18
N VAL A 46 0.81 5.53 -8.26
CA VAL A 46 0.51 6.84 -8.87
C VAL A 46 -0.04 6.70 -10.29
N ASP A 47 0.59 5.89 -11.14
CA ASP A 47 0.22 5.76 -12.55
C ASP A 47 -1.20 5.21 -12.72
N ILE A 48 -1.60 4.21 -11.93
CA ILE A 48 -2.95 3.65 -12.01
C ILE A 48 -4.01 4.61 -11.46
N PHE A 49 -3.67 5.42 -10.44
CA PHE A 49 -4.59 6.43 -9.92
C PHE A 49 -4.73 7.64 -10.86
N GLU A 50 -3.67 8.04 -11.57
CA GLU A 50 -3.76 9.03 -12.66
C GLU A 50 -4.68 8.52 -13.79
N GLN A 51 -4.54 7.25 -14.17
CA GLN A 51 -5.43 6.63 -15.15
C GLN A 51 -6.90 6.65 -14.68
N PHE A 52 -7.17 6.29 -13.42
CA PHE A 52 -8.53 6.32 -12.87
C PHE A 52 -9.12 7.72 -12.85
N GLN A 53 -8.32 8.72 -12.49
CA GLN A 53 -8.73 10.12 -12.53
C GLN A 53 -9.13 10.55 -13.94
N ASP A 54 -8.30 10.26 -14.93
CA ASP A 54 -8.54 10.65 -16.32
C ASP A 54 -9.79 9.96 -16.89
N GLU A 55 -9.93 8.65 -16.66
CA GLU A 55 -11.09 7.88 -17.12
C GLU A 55 -12.40 8.31 -16.43
N PHE A 56 -12.37 8.56 -15.12
CA PHE A 56 -13.51 9.09 -14.38
C PHE A 56 -13.95 10.44 -14.95
N ASN A 57 -13.00 11.36 -15.08
CA ASN A 57 -13.28 12.72 -15.56
C ASN A 57 -13.75 12.76 -17.03
N ALA A 58 -13.39 11.75 -17.83
CA ALA A 58 -13.86 11.60 -19.20
C ALA A 58 -15.32 11.12 -19.29
N THR A 59 -15.84 10.47 -18.24
CA THR A 59 -17.19 9.86 -18.25
C THR A 59 -18.20 10.56 -17.34
N HIS A 60 -17.76 11.48 -16.47
CA HIS A 60 -18.61 12.22 -15.53
C HIS A 60 -18.58 13.73 -15.82
N ASP A 61 -19.74 14.26 -16.23
CA ASP A 61 -19.87 15.66 -16.62
C ASP A 61 -20.10 16.61 -15.43
N ASP A 62 -20.61 16.13 -14.31
CA ASP A 62 -21.03 16.88 -13.13
C ASP A 62 -20.10 16.74 -11.92
N ILE A 63 -19.21 15.75 -11.93
CA ILE A 63 -18.18 15.54 -10.91
C ILE A 63 -16.80 15.66 -11.57
N TYR A 64 -15.85 16.26 -10.85
CA TYR A 64 -14.43 16.27 -11.21
C TYR A 64 -13.63 15.61 -10.09
N LEU A 65 -13.02 14.47 -10.39
CA LEU A 65 -12.16 13.76 -9.47
C LEU A 65 -10.72 14.28 -9.59
N LYS A 66 -10.15 14.68 -8.47
CA LYS A 66 -8.74 15.05 -8.35
C LYS A 66 -8.06 14.09 -7.38
N ILE A 67 -7.06 13.35 -7.85
CA ILE A 67 -6.30 12.41 -7.02
C ILE A 67 -4.88 12.93 -6.84
N ASP A 68 -4.42 12.97 -5.60
CA ASP A 68 -3.03 13.29 -5.23
C ASP A 68 -2.39 12.07 -4.56
N SER A 69 -1.19 11.72 -5.02
CA SER A 69 -0.45 10.51 -4.60
C SER A 69 0.98 10.89 -4.13
N PRO A 70 1.11 11.73 -3.10
CA PRO A 70 2.42 12.24 -2.71
C PRO A 70 3.26 11.18 -1.99
N ASN A 71 4.60 11.24 -2.15
CA ASN A 71 5.53 10.32 -1.50
C ASN A 71 5.44 10.29 0.04
N ASP A 72 4.98 11.36 0.67
CA ASP A 72 4.84 11.48 2.12
C ASP A 72 3.40 11.87 2.51
N ALA A 73 2.45 11.10 1.97
CA ALA A 73 1.02 11.36 2.11
C ALA A 73 0.58 11.52 3.58
N MET A 74 1.09 10.68 4.49
CA MET A 74 0.70 10.73 5.89
C MET A 74 1.14 12.02 6.59
N THR A 75 2.31 12.56 6.29
CA THR A 75 2.76 13.85 6.81
C THR A 75 1.96 15.00 6.22
N ILE A 76 1.66 14.93 4.93
CA ILE A 76 0.84 15.92 4.22
C ILE A 76 -0.57 15.94 4.79
N LEU A 77 -1.22 14.77 4.93
CA LEU A 77 -2.56 14.65 5.52
C LEU A 77 -2.61 15.22 6.94
N LYS A 78 -1.67 14.83 7.82
CA LYS A 78 -1.59 15.36 9.19
C LYS A 78 -1.42 16.89 9.21
N THR A 79 -0.67 17.44 8.26
CA THR A 79 -0.51 18.90 8.12
C THR A 79 -1.78 19.57 7.64
N ARG A 80 -2.48 18.97 6.66
CA ARG A 80 -3.78 19.44 6.16
C ARG A 80 -4.84 19.40 7.25
N PHE A 81 -4.89 18.33 8.05
CA PHE A 81 -5.84 18.19 9.16
C PHE A 81 -5.67 19.29 10.21
N ILE A 82 -4.42 19.67 10.55
CA ILE A 82 -4.15 20.80 11.46
C ILE A 82 -4.67 22.14 10.90
N ARG A 83 -4.72 22.27 9.56
CA ARG A 83 -5.17 23.49 8.89
C ARG A 83 -6.66 23.49 8.56
N GLU A 84 -7.38 22.43 8.92
CA GLU A 84 -8.78 22.21 8.55
C GLU A 84 -8.99 22.24 7.01
N ASP A 85 -7.98 21.81 6.26
CA ASP A 85 -7.95 21.70 4.79
C ASP A 85 -7.98 20.22 4.39
N ASN A 86 -9.06 19.54 4.72
CA ASN A 86 -9.20 18.10 4.50
C ASN A 86 -9.55 17.81 3.03
N PRO A 87 -9.02 16.72 2.42
CA PRO A 87 -9.58 16.18 1.19
C PRO A 87 -10.96 15.59 1.48
N ASP A 88 -11.73 15.25 0.44
CA ASP A 88 -13.02 14.57 0.61
C ASP A 88 -12.85 13.09 0.91
N ILE A 89 -11.86 12.44 0.27
CA ILE A 89 -11.55 11.02 0.42
C ILE A 89 -10.06 10.86 0.75
N ILE A 90 -9.75 9.92 1.63
CA ILE A 90 -8.37 9.46 1.85
C ILE A 90 -8.25 7.97 1.51
N GLY A 91 -7.17 7.61 0.80
CA GLY A 91 -6.74 6.24 0.60
C GLY A 91 -5.61 5.92 1.57
N ILE A 92 -5.83 5.01 2.50
CA ILE A 92 -4.86 4.66 3.57
C ILE A 92 -4.80 3.14 3.78
N GLY A 93 -3.74 2.67 4.43
CA GLY A 93 -3.63 1.28 4.86
C GLY A 93 -4.44 0.97 6.13
N GLY A 94 -4.69 -0.32 6.36
CA GLY A 94 -5.26 -0.83 7.60
C GLY A 94 -4.20 -0.85 8.71
N ASP A 95 -3.87 0.32 9.24
CA ASP A 95 -2.85 0.51 10.25
C ASP A 95 -3.27 1.49 11.36
N ILE A 96 -2.36 1.82 12.23
CA ILE A 96 -2.55 2.74 13.34
C ILE A 96 -3.07 4.13 12.91
N ASN A 97 -2.83 4.57 11.67
CA ASN A 97 -3.33 5.85 11.21
C ASN A 97 -4.85 5.83 11.06
N TYR A 98 -5.41 4.70 10.55
CA TYR A 98 -6.86 4.51 10.52
C TYR A 98 -7.47 4.63 11.92
N SER A 99 -6.91 3.90 12.89
CA SER A 99 -7.36 3.92 14.29
C SER A 99 -7.33 5.32 14.88
N ASN A 100 -6.24 6.04 14.65
CA ASN A 100 -6.07 7.42 15.14
C ASN A 100 -7.06 8.41 14.51
N PHE A 101 -7.33 8.31 13.20
CA PHE A 101 -8.27 9.20 12.51
C PHE A 101 -9.71 8.91 12.93
N LEU A 102 -10.02 7.64 13.14
CA LEU A 102 -11.33 7.22 13.64
C LEU A 102 -11.57 7.71 15.07
N ASP A 103 -10.58 7.57 15.96
CA ASP A 103 -10.67 8.05 17.35
C ASP A 103 -10.76 9.57 17.44
N ALA A 104 -10.08 10.27 16.54
CA ALA A 104 -10.17 11.73 16.42
C ALA A 104 -11.49 12.22 15.79
N ASP A 105 -12.44 11.32 15.49
CA ASP A 105 -13.74 11.62 14.90
C ASP A 105 -13.65 12.35 13.54
N MET A 106 -12.65 11.98 12.75
CA MET A 106 -12.36 12.61 11.45
C MET A 106 -13.01 11.88 10.26
N LEU A 107 -13.46 10.65 10.45
CA LEU A 107 -14.02 9.81 9.40
C LEU A 107 -15.55 9.82 9.42
N MET A 108 -16.16 9.80 8.24
CA MET A 108 -17.61 9.71 8.07
C MET A 108 -18.07 8.27 8.25
N ASP A 109 -19.20 8.08 8.94
CA ASP A 109 -19.92 6.80 8.92
C ASP A 109 -20.55 6.63 7.52
N ILE A 110 -20.12 5.58 6.84
CA ILE A 110 -20.56 5.21 5.48
C ILE A 110 -21.36 3.91 5.46
N SER A 111 -21.98 3.54 6.58
CA SER A 111 -22.77 2.30 6.70
C SER A 111 -23.92 2.20 5.68
N ASP A 112 -24.36 3.32 5.13
CA ASP A 112 -25.39 3.43 4.10
C ASP A 112 -24.83 3.36 2.67
N PHE A 113 -23.51 3.22 2.48
CA PHE A 113 -22.92 3.03 1.17
C PHE A 113 -23.22 1.63 0.63
N GLU A 114 -23.97 1.54 -0.46
CA GLU A 114 -24.41 0.26 -1.03
C GLU A 114 -23.26 -0.63 -1.46
N GLY A 115 -22.14 -0.06 -1.90
CA GLY A 115 -20.95 -0.79 -2.34
C GLY A 115 -20.31 -1.67 -1.24
N LEU A 116 -20.62 -1.44 0.03
CA LEU A 116 -20.16 -2.31 1.13
C LEU A 116 -20.72 -3.75 1.02
N ASN A 117 -21.87 -3.94 0.39
CA ASN A 117 -22.45 -5.26 0.16
C ASN A 117 -21.58 -6.14 -0.75
N ASP A 118 -20.74 -5.52 -1.58
CA ASP A 118 -19.82 -6.20 -2.48
C ASP A 118 -18.47 -6.53 -1.82
N ILE A 119 -18.22 -6.07 -0.60
CA ILE A 119 -16.98 -6.35 0.12
C ILE A 119 -17.07 -7.67 0.87
N LYS A 120 -16.02 -8.47 0.85
CA LYS A 120 -15.89 -9.71 1.63
C LYS A 120 -15.89 -9.38 3.13
N GLU A 121 -16.73 -10.06 3.90
CA GLU A 121 -16.98 -9.78 5.31
C GLU A 121 -15.69 -9.72 6.16
N LYS A 122 -14.76 -10.66 5.94
CA LYS A 122 -13.49 -10.70 6.67
C LYS A 122 -12.67 -9.41 6.61
N TYR A 123 -12.71 -8.67 5.49
CA TYR A 123 -11.96 -7.41 5.37
C TYR A 123 -12.68 -6.26 6.08
N LEU A 124 -14.00 -6.32 6.19
CA LEU A 124 -14.76 -5.40 7.04
C LEU A 124 -14.51 -5.69 8.54
N GLU A 125 -14.41 -6.96 8.91
CA GLU A 125 -14.04 -7.39 10.26
C GLU A 125 -12.62 -6.92 10.63
N MET A 126 -11.64 -7.06 9.73
CA MET A 126 -10.28 -6.54 9.94
C MET A 126 -10.27 -5.04 10.25
N ASN A 127 -11.16 -4.24 9.64
CA ASN A 127 -11.29 -2.82 10.00
C ASN A 127 -11.79 -2.65 11.44
N LYS A 128 -12.72 -3.50 11.88
CA LYS A 128 -13.23 -3.49 13.26
C LYS A 128 -12.16 -3.84 14.29
N ASP A 129 -11.29 -4.78 13.97
CA ASP A 129 -10.18 -5.18 14.85
C ASP A 129 -9.13 -4.06 15.02
N LEU A 130 -9.07 -3.10 14.10
CA LEU A 130 -8.22 -1.92 14.21
C LEU A 130 -8.80 -0.81 15.10
N GLU A 131 -10.07 -0.88 15.51
CA GLU A 131 -10.70 0.16 16.31
C GLU A 131 -10.21 0.10 17.78
N TYR A 132 -9.59 1.16 18.29
CA TYR A 132 -9.22 1.24 19.71
C TYR A 132 -10.42 1.23 20.61
N VAL A 133 -11.45 1.97 20.22
CA VAL A 133 -12.75 1.99 20.86
C VAL A 133 -13.76 1.54 19.82
N PRO A 134 -14.38 0.36 20.00
CA PRO A 134 -15.37 -0.13 19.07
C PRO A 134 -16.48 0.91 18.84
N LYS A 135 -16.77 1.17 17.57
CA LYS A 135 -17.83 2.10 17.13
C LYS A 135 -18.90 1.34 16.35
N ASP A 136 -20.14 1.77 16.51
CA ASP A 136 -21.20 1.38 15.59
C ASP A 136 -20.94 2.05 14.24
N GLY A 137 -21.18 1.35 13.13
CA GLY A 137 -20.99 1.90 11.79
C GLY A 137 -19.76 1.36 11.06
N VAL A 138 -19.60 1.80 9.81
CA VAL A 138 -18.47 1.46 8.93
C VAL A 138 -17.80 2.75 8.48
N TYR A 139 -16.48 2.83 8.55
CA TYR A 139 -15.74 4.07 8.34
C TYR A 139 -14.70 3.99 7.23
N ALA A 140 -14.55 2.81 6.63
CA ALA A 140 -13.68 2.61 5.49
C ALA A 140 -14.22 1.53 4.56
N VAL A 141 -14.00 1.70 3.26
CA VAL A 141 -14.22 0.67 2.23
C VAL A 141 -12.89 -0.06 2.00
N PRO A 142 -12.73 -1.31 2.44
CA PRO A 142 -11.58 -2.12 2.04
C PRO A 142 -11.57 -2.30 0.52
N TYR A 143 -10.48 -1.88 -0.12
CA TYR A 143 -10.35 -1.98 -1.57
C TYR A 143 -9.46 -3.15 -1.96
N MET A 144 -8.24 -3.15 -1.43
CA MET A 144 -7.25 -4.19 -1.69
C MET A 144 -6.60 -4.67 -0.40
N ALA A 145 -6.31 -5.95 -0.35
CA ALA A 145 -5.47 -6.55 0.67
C ALA A 145 -4.09 -6.89 0.10
N ASN A 146 -3.12 -7.06 0.97
CA ASN A 146 -1.81 -7.56 0.58
C ASN A 146 -1.71 -9.08 0.81
N ALA A 147 -0.65 -9.68 0.25
CA ALA A 147 -0.20 -11.02 0.58
C ALA A 147 1.27 -10.90 1.00
N ALA A 148 1.55 -11.07 2.28
CA ALA A 148 2.88 -10.91 2.83
C ALA A 148 3.48 -12.26 3.28
N GLY A 149 4.67 -12.53 2.78
CA GLY A 149 5.40 -13.77 3.04
C GLY A 149 6.84 -13.61 2.58
N ILE A 150 7.22 -14.38 1.57
CA ILE A 150 8.55 -14.35 0.97
C ILE A 150 8.40 -14.22 -0.54
N LEU A 151 8.96 -13.15 -1.13
CA LEU A 151 9.19 -13.06 -2.55
C LEU A 151 10.46 -13.83 -2.92
N PHE A 152 10.48 -14.49 -4.08
CA PHE A 152 11.64 -15.22 -4.55
C PHE A 152 11.84 -15.04 -6.06
N ASN A 153 13.08 -15.21 -6.50
CA ASN A 153 13.45 -15.20 -7.91
C ASN A 153 13.27 -16.60 -8.49
N ARG A 154 12.18 -16.81 -9.27
CA ARG A 154 11.88 -18.12 -9.87
C ARG A 154 12.98 -18.63 -10.78
N ASP A 155 13.63 -17.73 -11.55
CA ASP A 155 14.70 -18.15 -12.46
C ASP A 155 15.90 -18.70 -11.71
N MET A 156 16.27 -18.10 -10.55
CA MET A 156 17.32 -18.65 -9.69
C MET A 156 16.90 -20.00 -9.09
N PHE A 157 15.65 -20.14 -8.65
CA PHE A 157 15.15 -21.41 -8.11
C PHE A 157 15.18 -22.52 -9.17
N GLU A 158 14.77 -22.21 -10.41
CA GLU A 158 14.82 -23.16 -11.53
C GLU A 158 16.28 -23.52 -11.90
N GLU A 159 17.16 -22.53 -12.02
CA GLU A 159 18.58 -22.74 -12.38
C GLU A 159 19.31 -23.66 -11.39
N HIS A 160 19.04 -23.49 -10.09
CA HIS A 160 19.71 -24.25 -9.02
C HIS A 160 18.91 -25.48 -8.57
N GLY A 161 17.69 -25.67 -9.07
CA GLY A 161 16.82 -26.78 -8.68
C GLY A 161 16.33 -26.68 -7.22
N TRP A 162 16.16 -25.45 -6.71
CA TRP A 162 15.60 -25.23 -5.39
C TRP A 162 14.08 -25.37 -5.41
N GLU A 163 13.53 -25.92 -4.33
CA GLU A 163 12.09 -26.06 -4.15
C GLU A 163 11.57 -25.07 -3.12
N VAL A 164 10.31 -24.62 -3.29
CA VAL A 164 9.65 -23.75 -2.32
C VAL A 164 9.44 -24.51 -1.01
N PRO A 165 9.98 -24.02 0.11
CA PRO A 165 9.88 -24.71 1.39
C PRO A 165 8.50 -24.51 2.01
N THR A 166 7.98 -25.52 2.70
CA THR A 166 6.68 -25.52 3.38
C THR A 166 6.79 -25.55 4.90
N THR A 167 7.97 -25.86 5.44
CA THR A 167 8.23 -25.90 6.88
C THR A 167 9.44 -25.04 7.25
N TRP A 168 9.52 -24.65 8.52
CA TRP A 168 10.65 -23.86 9.01
C TRP A 168 12.01 -24.57 8.81
N THR A 169 12.07 -25.87 9.07
CA THR A 169 13.27 -26.68 8.85
C THR A 169 13.66 -26.72 7.37
N GLU A 170 12.72 -26.89 6.46
CA GLU A 170 12.98 -26.84 5.00
C GLU A 170 13.51 -25.46 4.59
N PHE A 171 12.91 -24.39 5.10
CA PHE A 171 13.32 -23.03 4.80
C PHE A 171 14.75 -22.73 5.26
N THR A 172 15.10 -23.11 6.48
CA THR A 172 16.47 -22.89 6.98
C THR A 172 17.48 -23.75 6.24
N ASN A 173 17.14 -25.00 5.90
CA ASN A 173 17.98 -25.86 5.06
C ASN A 173 18.20 -25.28 3.66
N LEU A 174 17.16 -24.71 3.05
CA LEU A 174 17.28 -24.01 1.78
C LEU A 174 18.20 -22.78 1.90
N CYS A 175 18.06 -21.98 2.93
CA CYS A 175 18.96 -20.84 3.17
C CYS A 175 20.42 -21.29 3.35
N ASP A 176 20.68 -22.37 4.09
CA ASP A 176 22.01 -22.94 4.25
C ASP A 176 22.58 -23.46 2.91
N GLN A 177 21.76 -24.11 2.09
CA GLN A 177 22.15 -24.54 0.75
C GLN A 177 22.53 -23.34 -0.13
N ILE A 178 21.67 -22.33 -0.24
CA ILE A 178 21.91 -21.13 -1.02
C ILE A 178 23.22 -20.44 -0.60
N GLN A 179 23.47 -20.31 0.72
CA GLN A 179 24.73 -19.77 1.22
C GLN A 179 25.94 -20.64 0.84
N SER A 180 25.81 -21.95 0.87
CA SER A 180 26.89 -22.87 0.50
C SER A 180 27.30 -22.76 -0.98
N GLU A 181 26.38 -22.33 -1.82
CA GLU A 181 26.60 -22.04 -3.24
C GLU A 181 27.17 -20.62 -3.48
N GLY A 182 27.39 -19.85 -2.40
CA GLY A 182 27.95 -18.50 -2.47
C GLY A 182 26.94 -17.41 -2.86
N ILE A 183 25.66 -17.73 -2.78
CA ILE A 183 24.54 -16.83 -3.08
C ILE A 183 23.97 -16.29 -1.76
N GLN A 184 23.46 -15.05 -1.78
CA GLN A 184 22.80 -14.45 -0.63
C GLN A 184 21.36 -14.97 -0.55
N PRO A 185 20.93 -15.65 0.54
CA PRO A 185 19.56 -16.14 0.66
C PRO A 185 18.52 -15.02 0.74
N LEU A 186 18.72 -14.08 1.67
CA LEU A 186 17.77 -13.02 2.01
C LEU A 186 18.38 -11.62 1.82
N TYR A 187 17.54 -10.62 1.60
CA TYR A 187 17.92 -9.21 1.66
C TYR A 187 16.93 -8.44 2.54
N PHE A 188 17.41 -7.43 3.28
CA PHE A 188 16.61 -6.66 4.22
C PHE A 188 16.73 -5.15 3.97
N GLY A 189 15.62 -4.44 4.17
CA GLY A 189 15.54 -2.98 4.12
C GLY A 189 15.36 -2.33 5.49
N PHE A 190 15.95 -2.86 6.55
CA PHE A 190 15.64 -2.56 7.95
C PHE A 190 16.05 -1.17 8.43
N LYS A 191 16.71 -0.37 7.59
CA LYS A 191 16.83 1.08 7.82
C LYS A 191 15.45 1.73 7.92
N ASP A 192 14.52 1.32 7.08
CA ASP A 192 13.12 1.68 7.19
C ASP A 192 12.44 0.70 8.14
N THR A 193 12.31 1.08 9.41
CA THR A 193 11.96 0.17 10.51
C THR A 193 10.65 -0.59 10.30
N TRP A 194 9.70 -0.04 9.55
CA TRP A 194 8.45 -0.73 9.24
C TRP A 194 8.67 -2.05 8.47
N THR A 195 9.77 -2.17 7.71
CA THR A 195 10.06 -3.40 6.95
C THR A 195 10.41 -4.59 7.85
N THR A 196 10.77 -4.37 9.12
CA THR A 196 10.95 -5.45 10.10
C THR A 196 9.62 -6.11 10.46
N LEU A 197 8.51 -5.39 10.32
CA LEU A 197 7.18 -5.94 10.59
C LEU A 197 6.72 -6.95 9.52
N ALA A 198 7.28 -6.93 8.33
CA ALA A 198 6.89 -7.87 7.28
C ALA A 198 7.23 -9.33 7.67
N PRO A 199 8.47 -9.72 7.99
CA PRO A 199 8.78 -11.06 8.49
C PRO A 199 8.18 -11.32 9.87
N TRP A 200 8.16 -10.32 10.78
CA TRP A 200 7.56 -10.48 12.12
C TRP A 200 6.10 -10.91 12.04
N ASN A 201 5.28 -10.17 11.31
CA ASN A 201 3.86 -10.46 11.19
C ASN A 201 3.62 -11.79 10.47
N ALA A 202 4.37 -12.07 9.39
CA ALA A 202 4.24 -13.33 8.65
C ALA A 202 4.57 -14.57 9.51
N ILE A 203 5.49 -14.44 10.47
CA ILE A 203 5.79 -15.49 11.45
C ILE A 203 4.72 -15.53 12.55
N ALA A 204 4.32 -14.36 13.06
CA ALA A 204 3.42 -14.25 14.21
C ALA A 204 2.01 -14.81 13.92
N VAL A 205 1.44 -14.52 12.75
CA VAL A 205 0.10 -15.02 12.37
C VAL A 205 0.02 -16.54 12.31
N SER A 206 1.16 -17.21 12.05
CA SER A 206 1.25 -18.67 12.00
C SER A 206 1.54 -19.32 13.35
N LEU A 207 2.16 -18.58 14.29
CA LEU A 207 2.62 -19.14 15.58
C LEU A 207 1.76 -18.73 16.76
N CYS A 208 0.99 -17.64 16.65
CA CYS A 208 0.23 -17.10 17.75
C CYS A 208 -1.28 -17.28 17.53
N ASP A 209 -2.02 -17.32 18.62
CA ASP A 209 -3.48 -17.37 18.56
C ASP A 209 -4.03 -16.06 17.97
N SER A 210 -5.04 -16.15 17.12
CA SER A 210 -5.66 -14.99 16.46
C SER A 210 -6.29 -13.98 17.45
N ASP A 211 -6.64 -14.42 18.66
CA ASP A 211 -7.18 -13.59 19.72
C ASP A 211 -6.12 -13.13 20.76
N LEU A 212 -4.81 -13.30 20.46
CA LEU A 212 -3.73 -12.99 21.38
C LEU A 212 -3.83 -11.57 21.95
N THR A 213 -4.14 -10.59 21.11
CA THR A 213 -4.27 -9.18 21.55
C THR A 213 -5.36 -9.02 22.61
N TYR A 214 -6.50 -9.67 22.42
CA TYR A 214 -7.61 -9.68 23.42
C TYR A 214 -7.20 -10.41 24.70
N GLN A 215 -6.47 -11.50 24.59
CA GLN A 215 -5.96 -12.24 25.76
C GLN A 215 -4.99 -11.38 26.58
N VAL A 216 -4.07 -10.68 25.92
CA VAL A 216 -3.12 -9.75 26.57
C VAL A 216 -3.87 -8.57 27.21
N ASN A 217 -4.76 -7.93 26.49
CA ASN A 217 -5.54 -6.80 27.00
C ASN A 217 -6.43 -7.19 28.21
N SER A 218 -6.89 -8.44 28.26
CA SER A 218 -7.66 -8.98 29.41
C SER A 218 -6.78 -9.50 30.55
N GLY A 219 -5.46 -9.43 30.43
CA GLY A 219 -4.48 -9.87 31.44
C GLY A 219 -4.37 -11.38 31.58
N LYS A 220 -4.80 -12.17 30.59
CA LYS A 220 -4.69 -13.63 30.60
C LYS A 220 -3.29 -14.13 30.27
N THR A 221 -2.55 -13.38 29.46
CA THR A 221 -1.19 -13.69 29.02
C THR A 221 -0.40 -12.40 28.75
N THR A 222 0.83 -12.52 28.23
CA THR A 222 1.66 -11.38 27.83
C THR A 222 2.24 -11.57 26.42
N PHE A 223 2.52 -10.48 25.72
CA PHE A 223 3.26 -10.56 24.45
C PHE A 223 4.62 -11.25 24.61
N ALA A 224 5.32 -11.00 25.71
CA ALA A 224 6.64 -11.58 25.95
C ALA A 224 6.62 -13.12 26.05
N GLU A 225 5.52 -13.71 26.52
CA GLU A 225 5.37 -15.16 26.56
C GLU A 225 5.09 -15.74 25.17
N ASN A 226 4.23 -15.10 24.39
CA ASN A 226 3.76 -15.62 23.09
C ASN A 226 4.68 -15.28 21.92
N TYR A 227 5.30 -14.10 21.94
CA TYR A 227 6.19 -13.64 20.84
C TYR A 227 7.65 -14.08 20.97
N ARG A 228 8.00 -14.89 21.96
CA ARG A 228 9.39 -15.36 22.14
C ARG A 228 9.88 -16.13 20.91
N GLU A 229 9.12 -17.10 20.44
CA GLU A 229 9.49 -17.91 19.28
C GLU A 229 9.53 -17.09 18.00
N VAL A 230 8.58 -16.15 17.82
CA VAL A 230 8.58 -15.18 16.70
C VAL A 230 9.90 -14.40 16.68
N ALA A 231 10.30 -13.84 17.82
CA ALA A 231 11.55 -13.08 17.94
C ALA A 231 12.80 -13.92 17.69
N GLU A 232 12.82 -15.18 18.15
CA GLU A 232 13.93 -16.10 17.91
C GLU A 232 14.05 -16.46 16.43
N LYS A 233 12.94 -16.72 15.73
CA LYS A 233 12.93 -17.01 14.30
C LYS A 233 13.32 -15.77 13.48
N GLU A 234 12.76 -14.60 13.75
CA GLU A 234 13.16 -13.38 13.05
C GLU A 234 14.65 -13.06 13.25
N LYS A 235 15.16 -13.22 14.48
CA LYS A 235 16.59 -13.07 14.75
C LYS A 235 17.44 -14.07 13.95
N ALA A 236 16.96 -15.30 13.77
CA ALA A 236 17.67 -16.31 12.98
C ALA A 236 17.80 -15.89 11.50
N LEU A 237 16.79 -15.19 10.93
CA LEU A 237 16.82 -14.70 9.55
C LEU A 237 18.03 -13.79 9.29
N LEU A 238 18.50 -13.04 10.30
CA LEU A 238 19.64 -12.13 10.15
C LEU A 238 20.93 -12.85 9.74
N THR A 239 21.05 -14.14 10.02
CA THR A 239 22.22 -14.97 9.62
C THR A 239 22.24 -15.23 8.12
N TYR A 240 21.11 -15.06 7.45
CA TYR A 240 20.91 -15.30 6.02
C TYR A 240 20.86 -14.02 5.19
N GLY A 241 20.85 -12.86 5.84
CA GLY A 241 20.81 -11.55 5.20
C GLY A 241 22.19 -10.97 4.90
N GLN A 242 22.20 -9.80 4.25
CA GLN A 242 23.41 -9.02 4.03
C GLN A 242 24.02 -8.57 5.37
N LYS A 243 25.33 -8.27 5.35
CA LYS A 243 26.14 -8.00 6.56
C LYS A 243 25.59 -6.86 7.44
N ASP A 244 24.97 -5.85 6.84
CA ASP A 244 24.42 -4.67 7.53
C ASP A 244 22.99 -4.39 7.08
N PRO A 245 21.98 -5.10 7.64
CA PRO A 245 20.60 -4.99 7.23
C PRO A 245 19.97 -3.62 7.54
N VAL A 246 20.54 -2.85 8.50
CA VAL A 246 20.02 -1.53 8.90
C VAL A 246 20.61 -0.36 8.11
N SER A 247 21.53 -0.63 7.18
CA SER A 247 22.11 0.40 6.31
C SER A 247 21.27 0.70 5.05
N GLN A 248 20.41 -0.25 4.66
CA GLN A 248 19.60 -0.19 3.44
C GLN A 248 18.13 0.03 3.79
N GLY A 249 17.46 0.93 3.05
CA GLY A 249 16.03 1.16 3.16
C GLY A 249 15.22 0.25 2.22
N TYR A 250 13.91 0.41 2.26
CA TYR A 250 12.97 -0.36 1.44
C TYR A 250 13.30 -0.31 -0.05
N ASN A 251 13.45 0.91 -0.61
CA ASN A 251 13.74 1.08 -2.02
C ASN A 251 15.11 0.50 -2.43
N ASP A 252 16.11 0.60 -1.54
CA ASP A 252 17.43 0.01 -1.76
C ASP A 252 17.32 -1.53 -1.81
N ALA A 253 16.55 -2.13 -0.90
CA ALA A 253 16.34 -3.57 -0.84
C ALA A 253 15.55 -4.08 -2.06
N CYS A 254 14.49 -3.39 -2.49
CA CYS A 254 13.78 -3.70 -3.73
C CYS A 254 14.73 -3.65 -4.94
N THR A 255 15.57 -2.63 -5.01
CA THR A 255 16.56 -2.47 -6.10
C THR A 255 17.61 -3.59 -6.06
N ALA A 256 18.09 -3.96 -4.88
CA ALA A 256 19.06 -5.04 -4.71
C ALA A 256 18.49 -6.39 -5.15
N PHE A 257 17.27 -6.71 -4.68
CA PHE A 257 16.56 -7.93 -5.07
C PHE A 257 16.28 -7.97 -6.59
N ALA A 258 15.80 -6.87 -7.17
CA ALA A 258 15.56 -6.74 -8.62
C ALA A 258 16.82 -7.01 -9.46
N ARG A 259 18.00 -6.75 -8.91
CA ARG A 259 19.31 -7.01 -9.54
C ARG A 259 19.90 -8.39 -9.23
N GLY A 260 19.15 -9.25 -8.54
CA GLY A 260 19.59 -10.60 -8.17
C GLY A 260 20.60 -10.65 -7.03
N ALA A 261 20.63 -9.64 -6.14
CA ALA A 261 21.53 -9.62 -4.99
C ALA A 261 21.19 -10.68 -3.93
N SER A 262 19.97 -11.23 -3.95
CA SER A 262 19.53 -12.34 -3.11
C SER A 262 18.55 -13.23 -3.86
N ALA A 263 18.40 -14.46 -3.41
CA ALA A 263 17.43 -15.41 -3.95
C ALA A 263 16.00 -15.11 -3.48
N MET A 264 15.85 -14.59 -2.26
CA MET A 264 14.57 -14.33 -1.61
C MET A 264 14.56 -12.96 -0.92
N PHE A 265 13.33 -12.44 -0.65
CA PHE A 265 13.10 -11.19 0.07
C PHE A 265 11.86 -11.33 0.96
N THR A 266 12.02 -11.18 2.28
CA THR A 266 10.93 -11.31 3.27
C THR A 266 10.08 -10.03 3.31
N ILE A 267 9.16 -9.90 2.38
CA ILE A 267 8.33 -8.70 2.18
C ILE A 267 6.98 -9.11 1.59
N GLY A 268 6.01 -8.18 1.54
CA GLY A 268 4.70 -8.44 0.94
C GLY A 268 4.62 -8.11 -0.56
N SER A 269 3.50 -8.51 -1.15
CA SER A 269 3.20 -8.33 -2.58
C SER A 269 3.26 -6.87 -3.05
N TYR A 270 3.06 -5.92 -2.16
CA TYR A 270 3.19 -4.48 -2.44
C TYR A 270 4.59 -4.07 -2.93
N ALA A 271 5.63 -4.89 -2.71
CA ALA A 271 6.97 -4.62 -3.20
C ALA A 271 7.16 -4.99 -4.68
N ILE A 272 6.29 -5.79 -5.27
CA ILE A 272 6.44 -6.34 -6.61
C ILE A 272 6.49 -5.21 -7.66
N SER A 273 5.60 -4.23 -7.60
CA SER A 273 5.60 -3.10 -8.53
C SER A 273 6.88 -2.29 -8.44
N GLN A 274 7.38 -2.04 -7.22
CA GLN A 274 8.65 -1.34 -7.01
C GLN A 274 9.85 -2.14 -7.53
N ILE A 275 9.87 -3.46 -7.36
CA ILE A 275 10.91 -4.35 -7.90
C ILE A 275 10.86 -4.33 -9.45
N LYS A 276 9.67 -4.47 -10.03
CA LYS A 276 9.46 -4.44 -11.50
C LYS A 276 9.75 -3.08 -12.12
N SER A 277 9.66 -1.98 -11.40
CA SER A 277 10.11 -0.68 -11.91
C SER A 277 11.62 -0.63 -12.19
N VAL A 278 12.40 -1.46 -11.49
CA VAL A 278 13.85 -1.59 -11.67
C VAL A 278 14.20 -2.69 -12.70
N ASN A 279 13.50 -3.81 -12.64
CA ASN A 279 13.68 -4.95 -13.54
C ASN A 279 12.30 -5.50 -13.98
N PRO A 280 11.72 -4.97 -15.07
CA PRO A 280 10.40 -5.37 -15.55
C PRO A 280 10.28 -6.86 -15.91
N ASP A 281 11.37 -7.48 -16.33
CA ASP A 281 11.43 -8.87 -16.79
C ASP A 281 11.71 -9.87 -15.67
N MET A 282 11.86 -9.42 -14.41
CA MET A 282 12.12 -10.31 -13.29
C MET A 282 10.96 -11.27 -13.08
N ASN A 283 11.25 -12.57 -13.10
CA ASN A 283 10.30 -13.64 -12.83
C ASN A 283 10.16 -13.84 -11.32
N ILE A 284 9.21 -13.11 -10.71
CA ILE A 284 8.97 -13.10 -9.27
C ILE A 284 7.90 -14.12 -8.92
N GLY A 285 8.14 -14.94 -7.91
CA GLY A 285 7.14 -15.71 -7.20
C GLY A 285 7.02 -15.27 -5.75
N SER A 286 6.01 -15.77 -5.07
CA SER A 286 5.81 -15.51 -3.65
C SER A 286 5.21 -16.73 -2.97
N PHE A 287 5.64 -17.01 -1.74
CA PHE A 287 5.09 -18.09 -0.94
C PHE A 287 4.85 -17.68 0.50
N VAL A 288 3.91 -18.36 1.14
CA VAL A 288 3.57 -18.14 2.55
C VAL A 288 4.79 -18.43 3.42
N PHE A 289 5.04 -17.58 4.41
CA PHE A 289 6.19 -17.75 5.30
C PHE A 289 6.05 -19.09 6.06
N PRO A 290 7.01 -20.03 5.91
CA PRO A 290 6.92 -21.36 6.51
C PRO A 290 7.39 -21.33 7.97
N ALA A 291 6.55 -20.75 8.83
CA ALA A 291 6.90 -20.53 10.24
C ALA A 291 6.80 -21.79 11.09
N ASN A 292 5.97 -22.77 10.69
CA ASN A 292 5.72 -24.01 11.43
C ASN A 292 6.51 -25.21 10.89
N GLU A 293 6.66 -26.27 11.70
CA GLU A 293 7.11 -27.58 11.24
C GLU A 293 5.96 -28.44 10.66
N ASP A 294 4.73 -27.97 10.81
CA ASP A 294 3.52 -28.54 10.21
C ASP A 294 3.02 -27.53 9.17
N ALA A 295 3.15 -27.88 7.90
CA ALA A 295 2.80 -26.99 6.80
C ALA A 295 1.33 -26.51 6.84
N ASP A 296 0.42 -27.37 7.31
CA ASP A 296 -1.01 -27.09 7.39
C ASP A 296 -1.35 -26.01 8.45
N LYS A 297 -0.39 -25.64 9.29
CA LYS A 297 -0.53 -24.57 10.30
C LYS A 297 -0.01 -23.21 9.86
N ASN A 298 0.60 -23.14 8.70
CA ASN A 298 1.02 -21.86 8.17
C ASN A 298 -0.20 -21.06 7.67
N VAL A 299 -0.20 -19.77 7.95
CA VAL A 299 -1.26 -18.83 7.60
C VAL A 299 -0.66 -17.70 6.78
N LEU A 300 -1.33 -17.30 5.74
CA LEU A 300 -0.92 -16.14 4.95
C LEU A 300 -1.16 -14.85 5.75
N ASN A 301 -0.10 -14.10 6.00
CA ASN A 301 -0.23 -12.75 6.54
C ASN A 301 -0.86 -11.84 5.47
N SER A 302 -2.07 -11.38 5.73
CA SER A 302 -2.84 -10.51 4.85
C SER A 302 -3.58 -9.46 5.66
N GLY A 303 -3.55 -8.23 5.21
CA GLY A 303 -4.25 -7.12 5.83
C GLY A 303 -4.78 -6.15 4.79
N ASN A 304 -5.68 -5.26 5.19
CA ASN A 304 -6.20 -4.22 4.31
C ASN A 304 -5.06 -3.27 3.89
N ASP A 305 -4.55 -3.48 2.70
CA ASP A 305 -3.43 -2.72 2.15
C ASP A 305 -3.85 -1.33 1.68
N LEU A 306 -5.04 -1.23 1.10
CA LEU A 306 -5.63 0.04 0.69
C LEU A 306 -7.11 0.05 1.02
N MET A 307 -7.52 1.07 1.77
CA MET A 307 -8.90 1.36 2.12
C MET A 307 -9.23 2.80 1.78
N PHE A 308 -10.46 3.06 1.38
CA PHE A 308 -10.95 4.42 1.17
C PHE A 308 -11.83 4.86 2.34
N CYS A 309 -11.49 6.00 2.94
CA CYS A 309 -12.31 6.64 3.97
C CYS A 309 -12.82 7.97 3.44
N VAL A 310 -14.10 8.27 3.66
CA VAL A 310 -14.67 9.60 3.42
C VAL A 310 -14.42 10.45 4.66
N MET A 311 -13.93 11.67 4.47
CA MET A 311 -13.71 12.59 5.59
C MET A 311 -15.06 13.10 6.12
N LYS A 312 -15.15 13.28 7.44
CA LYS A 312 -16.39 13.65 8.13
C LYS A 312 -16.97 15.01 7.66
N ASP A 313 -16.11 15.92 7.26
CA ASP A 313 -16.48 17.25 6.76
C ASP A 313 -16.67 17.32 5.23
N CYS A 314 -16.60 16.18 4.52
CA CYS A 314 -16.96 16.11 3.11
C CYS A 314 -18.39 16.59 2.90
N LYS A 315 -18.54 17.61 2.03
CA LYS A 315 -19.82 18.30 1.81
C LYS A 315 -20.69 17.62 0.75
N ASN A 316 -20.06 16.79 -0.09
CA ASN A 316 -20.70 16.19 -1.27
C ASN A 316 -20.64 14.66 -1.14
N LYS A 317 -21.32 14.11 -0.13
CA LYS A 317 -21.33 12.70 0.20
C LYS A 317 -21.71 11.83 -1.00
N GLU A 318 -22.73 12.21 -1.74
CA GLU A 318 -23.21 11.47 -2.90
C GLU A 318 -22.15 11.41 -4.01
N ALA A 319 -21.46 12.52 -4.27
CA ALA A 319 -20.38 12.54 -5.24
C ALA A 319 -19.16 11.71 -4.77
N ALA A 320 -18.85 11.72 -3.46
CA ALA A 320 -17.83 10.83 -2.89
C ALA A 320 -18.21 9.36 -3.06
N TYR A 321 -19.47 9.00 -2.86
CA TYR A 321 -19.99 7.64 -3.07
C TYR A 321 -19.95 7.21 -4.54
N GLU A 322 -20.18 8.14 -5.49
CA GLU A 322 -19.98 7.88 -6.92
C GLU A 322 -18.54 7.51 -7.23
N VAL A 323 -17.58 8.26 -6.68
CA VAL A 323 -16.14 7.93 -6.82
C VAL A 323 -15.83 6.59 -6.22
N LEU A 324 -16.32 6.26 -5.02
CA LEU A 324 -16.10 4.95 -4.40
C LEU A 324 -16.74 3.81 -5.22
N SER A 325 -17.92 4.05 -5.80
CA SER A 325 -18.59 3.07 -6.67
C SER A 325 -17.77 2.81 -7.94
N TYR A 326 -17.23 3.86 -8.55
CA TYR A 326 -16.33 3.75 -9.70
C TYR A 326 -15.07 2.93 -9.36
N MET A 327 -14.44 3.19 -8.21
CA MET A 327 -13.29 2.39 -7.77
C MET A 327 -13.64 0.90 -7.63
N LEU A 328 -14.87 0.59 -7.20
CA LEU A 328 -15.36 -0.76 -6.99
C LEU A 328 -15.91 -1.43 -8.28
N GLU A 329 -15.91 -0.80 -9.43
CA GLU A 329 -16.24 -1.46 -10.69
C GLU A 329 -15.25 -2.60 -10.97
N ASP A 330 -15.75 -3.75 -11.44
CA ASP A 330 -14.92 -4.94 -11.67
C ASP A 330 -13.74 -4.67 -12.61
N GLU A 331 -13.95 -3.80 -13.60
CA GLU A 331 -12.90 -3.39 -14.54
C GLU A 331 -11.78 -2.64 -13.83
N ASN A 332 -12.12 -1.71 -12.95
CA ASN A 332 -11.16 -0.89 -12.22
C ASN A 332 -10.43 -1.72 -11.14
N VAL A 333 -11.14 -2.62 -10.47
CA VAL A 333 -10.52 -3.60 -9.57
C VAL A 333 -9.49 -4.45 -10.34
N LYS A 334 -9.82 -4.98 -11.52
CA LYS A 334 -8.90 -5.76 -12.36
C LYS A 334 -7.69 -4.94 -12.83
N LYS A 335 -7.89 -3.68 -13.24
CA LYS A 335 -6.78 -2.78 -13.61
C LYS A 335 -5.80 -2.59 -12.44
N TYR A 336 -6.34 -2.35 -11.24
CA TYR A 336 -5.49 -2.18 -10.05
C TYR A 336 -4.74 -3.47 -9.69
N LEU A 337 -5.41 -4.63 -9.71
CA LEU A 337 -4.77 -5.93 -9.44
C LEU A 337 -3.59 -6.18 -10.38
N ASN A 338 -3.77 -5.92 -11.67
CA ASN A 338 -2.70 -6.09 -12.66
C ASN A 338 -1.53 -5.12 -12.45
N ALA A 339 -1.80 -3.91 -11.93
CA ALA A 339 -0.76 -2.91 -11.68
C ALA A 339 0.02 -3.16 -10.38
N GLN A 340 -0.61 -3.75 -9.36
CA GLN A 340 -0.10 -3.77 -7.99
C GLN A 340 0.07 -5.17 -7.36
N SER A 341 -0.25 -6.26 -8.06
CA SER A 341 -0.17 -7.63 -7.51
C SER A 341 -0.83 -7.76 -6.14
N ALA A 342 -2.03 -7.24 -6.00
CA ALA A 342 -2.80 -7.19 -4.75
C ALA A 342 -3.85 -8.31 -4.67
N VAL A 343 -4.53 -8.41 -3.54
CA VAL A 343 -5.67 -9.31 -3.31
C VAL A 343 -6.95 -8.48 -3.22
N PRO A 344 -8.00 -8.76 -4.00
CA PRO A 344 -9.20 -7.95 -3.99
C PRO A 344 -10.03 -8.17 -2.73
N CYS A 345 -10.40 -7.10 -2.05
CA CYS A 345 -11.37 -7.15 -0.95
C CYS A 345 -12.80 -7.32 -1.45
N LYS A 346 -13.07 -6.96 -2.71
CA LYS A 346 -14.38 -7.12 -3.34
C LYS A 346 -14.69 -8.59 -3.64
N LYS A 347 -15.97 -8.97 -3.49
CA LYS A 347 -16.52 -10.24 -3.97
C LYS A 347 -16.51 -10.25 -5.50
N GLY A 348 -16.21 -11.37 -6.10
CA GLY A 348 -16.19 -11.56 -7.55
C GLY A 348 -15.16 -12.60 -7.96
N ASP A 349 -15.13 -12.87 -9.26
CA ASP A 349 -14.16 -13.78 -9.87
C ASP A 349 -13.01 -12.92 -10.44
N PHE A 350 -11.96 -12.80 -9.64
CA PHE A 350 -10.75 -12.06 -9.99
C PHE A 350 -9.58 -13.01 -10.07
N GLU A 351 -8.87 -12.99 -11.19
CA GLU A 351 -7.65 -13.79 -11.36
C GLU A 351 -6.55 -13.30 -10.41
N ILE A 352 -5.88 -14.25 -9.78
CA ILE A 352 -4.68 -13.99 -8.98
C ILE A 352 -3.53 -13.75 -9.95
N THR A 353 -2.72 -12.72 -9.70
CA THR A 353 -1.57 -12.41 -10.56
C THR A 353 -0.52 -13.52 -10.49
N PRO A 354 0.25 -13.75 -11.57
CA PRO A 354 1.25 -14.83 -11.62
C PRO A 354 2.27 -14.79 -10.46
N GLU A 355 2.55 -13.62 -9.94
CA GLU A 355 3.48 -13.45 -8.83
C GLU A 355 2.96 -14.04 -7.50
N LEU A 356 1.65 -14.26 -7.39
CA LEU A 356 0.99 -14.80 -6.19
C LEU A 356 0.55 -16.26 -6.36
N GLU A 357 0.97 -16.92 -7.43
CA GLU A 357 0.48 -18.26 -7.79
C GLU A 357 0.71 -19.30 -6.66
N GLU A 358 1.86 -19.28 -6.01
CA GLU A 358 2.18 -20.24 -4.94
C GLU A 358 1.41 -19.93 -3.62
N MET A 359 0.74 -18.75 -3.54
CA MET A 359 -0.14 -18.38 -2.43
C MET A 359 -1.63 -18.59 -2.76
N ARG A 360 -1.96 -19.05 -3.98
CA ARG A 360 -3.34 -19.17 -4.47
C ARG A 360 -4.27 -19.90 -3.50
N ASP A 361 -3.88 -21.07 -3.05
CA ASP A 361 -4.70 -21.90 -2.18
C ASP A 361 -5.04 -21.20 -0.84
N TYR A 362 -4.10 -20.43 -0.30
CA TYR A 362 -4.32 -19.64 0.92
C TYR A 362 -5.28 -18.48 0.67
N ILE A 363 -5.13 -17.78 -0.45
CA ILE A 363 -5.98 -16.64 -0.81
C ILE A 363 -7.41 -17.11 -1.09
N GLU A 364 -7.59 -18.16 -1.91
CA GLU A 364 -8.90 -18.66 -2.33
C GLU A 364 -9.66 -19.33 -1.18
N ASN A 365 -8.97 -20.09 -0.33
CA ASN A 365 -9.58 -20.77 0.81
C ASN A 365 -9.70 -19.89 2.06
N GLY A 366 -9.23 -18.64 2.00
CA GLY A 366 -9.34 -17.71 3.13
C GLY A 366 -8.45 -18.10 4.33
N ILE A 367 -7.36 -18.84 4.11
CA ILE A 367 -6.35 -19.18 5.14
C ILE A 367 -5.45 -17.97 5.35
N VAL A 368 -6.03 -16.86 5.82
CA VAL A 368 -5.40 -15.56 5.99
C VAL A 368 -5.66 -14.98 7.37
N ALA A 369 -4.69 -14.24 7.93
CA ALA A 369 -4.80 -13.51 9.18
C ALA A 369 -3.96 -12.22 9.14
#